data_3d2e0596d132667892045cf3de4b3c0e
#
_entry.id   3d2e0596d132667892045cf3de4b3c0e
#
_cell.length_a   1.000
_cell.length_b   1.000
_cell.length_c   1.000
_cell.angle_alpha   90.00
_cell.angle_beta   90.00
_cell.angle_gamma   90.00
#
_symmetry.space_group_name_H-M   'P 1'
#
loop_
_entity.id
_entity.type
_entity.pdbx_description
1 polymer ?
#
loop_
_entity_poly.entity_id
_entity_poly.type
_entity_poly.pdbx_seq_one_letter_code
_entity_poly.pdbx_strand_id
1 'polypeptide(L)'
;MDIKYVSTRGDKEKVTASQAILRGIAPDGGLYVPETFPKLDKSLTELKGLNYRQIAYEVMKLFLTDFTEEELKSCIDKAYDSKFDTEEIVPMKEADGLIYLELFHGPTLAFKDMALSILPYLMVTSAKKNNLKEKIIILTATSGDTGKAALAGFADVEGTGIIVFYPKDGVSPFQRQQMVTEKGKNTSVVAIEGNFDDAQNGVKAIFSDKALAAELKEKGYVFSSANSINIGRLVPQIVYYVYAYVKLLNEGKLSPGEILDVCVPTGNFGNILAASFAKKLGLPLGKLICASNTNKVLFDFFKTGTYDRDREFTLTISPSMDILISSNLERLIYRLCDCDAAKNAKFMSELVNEGRYTIDKTMADKLTDFEAGFATEEDTLNTIKEVFDKTGYVIDTHTAVAAFVANEYRNKNTSHNKILIASTASPFKFAGSVLTALEYDKVENFTSEWDKIRELERLSGKKLPEAAGEIENAKVIHKDICAKDEMKALVKEKILK
;
A
#
# COMPACT_ATOMS: atom_id res chain seq x y z
N MET A 1 15.65 13.91 -20.95
CA MET A 1 14.23 14.20 -21.32
C MET A 1 13.35 13.87 -20.13
N ASP A 2 12.43 14.77 -19.79
CA ASP A 2 11.52 14.50 -18.67
C ASP A 2 10.52 13.42 -19.06
N ILE A 3 10.35 12.44 -18.17
CA ILE A 3 9.34 11.40 -18.31
C ILE A 3 7.96 12.05 -18.19
N LYS A 4 7.10 11.82 -19.18
CA LYS A 4 5.70 12.19 -19.13
C LYS A 4 4.85 11.03 -18.63
N TYR A 5 3.74 11.38 -18.03
CA TYR A 5 2.73 10.43 -17.55
C TYR A 5 1.49 10.54 -18.42
N VAL A 6 0.94 9.38 -18.76
CA VAL A 6 -0.27 9.24 -19.58
C VAL A 6 -1.35 8.50 -18.82
N SER A 7 -2.62 8.75 -19.21
CA SER A 7 -3.76 8.00 -18.67
C SER A 7 -3.83 6.61 -19.29
N THR A 8 -4.18 5.62 -18.46
CA THR A 8 -4.46 4.24 -18.91
C THR A 8 -5.75 4.13 -19.74
N ARG A 9 -6.60 5.18 -19.79
CA ARG A 9 -7.90 5.16 -20.49
C ARG A 9 -7.99 6.11 -21.69
N GLY A 10 -6.94 6.88 -21.98
CA GLY A 10 -6.80 7.59 -23.24
C GLY A 10 -7.01 9.09 -23.17
N ASP A 11 -7.01 9.72 -22.00
CA ASP A 11 -6.84 11.16 -21.91
C ASP A 11 -5.58 11.57 -22.67
N LYS A 12 -5.73 12.54 -23.56
CA LYS A 12 -4.65 12.97 -24.48
C LYS A 12 -3.61 13.85 -23.80
N GLU A 13 -3.89 14.38 -22.62
CA GLU A 13 -2.97 15.23 -21.89
C GLU A 13 -1.81 14.42 -21.30
N LYS A 14 -0.59 14.74 -21.71
CA LYS A 14 0.62 14.19 -21.10
C LYS A 14 1.09 15.13 -20.00
N VAL A 15 1.15 14.64 -18.79
CA VAL A 15 1.48 15.44 -17.61
C VAL A 15 2.88 15.13 -17.07
N THR A 16 3.44 16.03 -16.27
CA THR A 16 4.68 15.77 -15.51
C THR A 16 4.40 14.89 -14.28
N ALA A 17 5.45 14.39 -13.65
CA ALA A 17 5.29 13.59 -12.42
C ALA A 17 4.59 14.40 -11.31
N SER A 18 4.98 15.67 -11.12
CA SER A 18 4.35 16.55 -10.12
C SER A 18 2.86 16.78 -10.39
N GLN A 19 2.48 16.95 -11.66
CA GLN A 19 1.08 17.08 -12.06
C GLN A 19 0.29 15.79 -11.83
N ALA A 20 0.86 14.63 -12.15
CA ALA A 20 0.24 13.33 -11.92
C ALA A 20 0.02 13.04 -10.43
N ILE A 21 0.97 13.43 -9.58
CA ILE A 21 0.87 13.31 -8.11
C ILE A 21 -0.25 14.20 -7.56
N LEU A 22 -0.32 15.47 -8.01
CA LEU A 22 -1.37 16.38 -7.56
C LEU A 22 -2.78 15.94 -7.96
N ARG A 23 -2.92 15.50 -9.21
CA ARG A 23 -4.22 15.04 -9.73
C ARG A 23 -4.63 13.70 -9.12
N GLY A 24 -3.67 12.81 -8.86
CA GLY A 24 -3.91 11.47 -8.32
C GLY A 24 -4.56 10.50 -9.30
N ILE A 25 -5.51 10.97 -10.12
CA ILE A 25 -6.23 10.24 -11.17
C ILE A 25 -6.42 11.14 -12.39
N ALA A 26 -6.46 10.58 -13.59
CA ALA A 26 -6.68 11.33 -14.81
C ALA A 26 -8.16 11.76 -14.97
N PRO A 27 -8.47 12.81 -15.76
CA PRO A 27 -9.83 13.32 -15.93
C PRO A 27 -10.82 12.30 -16.49
N ASP A 28 -10.33 11.32 -17.27
CA ASP A 28 -11.11 10.20 -17.83
C ASP A 28 -11.30 9.03 -16.85
N GLY A 29 -10.82 9.17 -15.61
CA GLY A 29 -10.83 8.14 -14.58
C GLY A 29 -9.74 7.08 -14.73
N GLY A 30 -8.84 7.23 -15.69
CA GLY A 30 -7.68 6.37 -15.89
C GLY A 30 -6.57 6.64 -14.88
N LEU A 31 -5.66 5.70 -14.74
CA LEU A 31 -4.53 5.79 -13.84
C LEU A 31 -3.29 6.33 -14.57
N TYR A 32 -2.53 7.19 -13.91
CA TYR A 32 -1.28 7.68 -14.49
C TYR A 32 -0.19 6.59 -14.49
N VAL A 33 0.47 6.43 -15.64
CA VAL A 33 1.65 5.57 -15.84
C VAL A 33 2.73 6.36 -16.60
N PRO A 34 4.03 6.04 -16.38
CA PRO A 34 5.09 6.65 -17.17
C PRO A 34 4.95 6.20 -18.64
N GLU A 35 5.00 7.16 -19.57
CA GLU A 35 4.94 6.90 -21.03
C GLU A 35 6.13 6.04 -21.49
N THR A 36 7.32 6.38 -21.00
CA THR A 36 8.55 5.60 -21.21
C THR A 36 9.04 5.05 -19.87
N PHE A 37 9.49 3.80 -19.89
CA PHE A 37 9.96 3.17 -18.65
C PHE A 37 11.47 3.38 -18.49
N PRO A 38 11.94 3.97 -17.38
CA PRO A 38 13.36 4.19 -17.16
C PRO A 38 14.12 2.87 -16.89
N LYS A 39 15.45 2.95 -16.93
CA LYS A 39 16.38 1.94 -16.45
C LYS A 39 17.21 2.53 -15.32
N LEU A 40 17.76 1.69 -14.46
CA LEU A 40 18.72 2.16 -13.45
C LEU A 40 19.92 2.81 -14.14
N ASP A 41 20.31 4.00 -13.67
CA ASP A 41 21.50 4.72 -14.17
C ASP A 41 22.78 4.05 -13.69
N LYS A 42 22.74 3.50 -12.47
CA LYS A 42 23.83 2.84 -11.79
C LYS A 42 23.63 1.33 -11.84
N SER A 43 24.71 0.59 -11.98
CA SER A 43 24.69 -0.85 -11.77
C SER A 43 24.36 -1.18 -10.31
N LEU A 44 23.81 -2.37 -10.07
CA LEU A 44 23.50 -2.82 -8.70
C LEU A 44 24.75 -2.91 -7.81
N THR A 45 25.93 -3.10 -8.43
CA THR A 45 27.21 -3.09 -7.69
C THR A 45 27.60 -1.69 -7.22
N GLU A 46 27.33 -0.64 -8.00
CA GLU A 46 27.57 0.75 -7.61
C GLU A 46 26.62 1.23 -6.52
N LEU A 47 25.47 0.57 -6.36
CA LEU A 47 24.51 0.86 -5.31
C LEU A 47 24.88 0.20 -3.97
N LYS A 48 25.86 -0.71 -3.91
CA LYS A 48 26.28 -1.36 -2.68
C LYS A 48 26.77 -0.32 -1.66
N GLY A 49 26.43 -0.57 -0.39
CA GLY A 49 26.80 0.32 0.72
C GLY A 49 25.95 1.57 0.86
N LEU A 50 25.04 1.85 -0.09
CA LEU A 50 24.08 2.94 0.06
C LEU A 50 22.98 2.55 1.08
N ASN A 51 22.61 3.51 1.94
CA ASN A 51 21.49 3.35 2.85
C ASN A 51 20.13 3.52 2.12
N TYR A 52 19.04 3.26 2.86
CA TYR A 52 17.67 3.32 2.28
C TYR A 52 17.36 4.66 1.61
N ARG A 53 17.70 5.79 2.24
CA ARG A 53 17.42 7.14 1.69
C ARG A 53 18.20 7.40 0.41
N GLN A 54 19.44 6.95 0.35
CA GLN A 54 20.29 7.08 -0.84
C GLN A 54 19.74 6.24 -2.00
N ILE A 55 19.33 4.98 -1.74
CA ILE A 55 18.65 4.14 -2.73
C ILE A 55 17.31 4.76 -3.16
N ALA A 56 16.55 5.35 -2.22
CA ALA A 56 15.31 6.03 -2.52
C ALA A 56 15.52 7.17 -3.54
N TYR A 57 16.56 7.98 -3.35
CA TYR A 57 16.91 9.03 -4.31
C TYR A 57 17.26 8.44 -5.69
N GLU A 58 18.14 7.44 -5.76
CA GLU A 58 18.58 6.84 -7.02
C GLU A 58 17.41 6.23 -7.82
N VAL A 59 16.42 5.67 -7.14
CA VAL A 59 15.24 5.08 -7.77
C VAL A 59 14.21 6.15 -8.15
N MET A 60 13.86 7.03 -7.20
CA MET A 60 12.75 7.96 -7.39
C MET A 60 13.07 9.05 -8.43
N LYS A 61 14.35 9.52 -8.52
CA LYS A 61 14.78 10.49 -9.55
C LYS A 61 14.49 10.03 -10.97
N LEU A 62 14.46 8.71 -11.20
CA LEU A 62 14.19 8.13 -12.52
C LEU A 62 12.73 8.29 -12.94
N PHE A 63 11.82 8.40 -12.01
CA PHE A 63 10.38 8.56 -12.25
C PHE A 63 9.90 10.00 -12.04
N LEU A 64 10.49 10.71 -11.09
CA LEU A 64 10.09 12.07 -10.69
C LEU A 64 11.04 13.10 -11.32
N THR A 65 11.18 13.04 -12.64
CA THR A 65 12.22 13.76 -13.39
C THR A 65 12.05 15.29 -13.41
N ASP A 66 10.88 15.80 -13.06
CA ASP A 66 10.64 17.23 -12.92
C ASP A 66 10.93 17.76 -11.50
N PHE A 67 11.34 16.89 -10.55
CA PHE A 67 11.83 17.31 -9.23
C PHE A 67 13.35 17.59 -9.32
N THR A 68 13.83 18.62 -8.62
CA THR A 68 15.27 18.81 -8.46
C THR A 68 15.83 17.81 -7.44
N GLU A 69 17.14 17.67 -7.42
CA GLU A 69 17.82 16.80 -6.44
C GLU A 69 17.51 17.23 -5.00
N GLU A 70 17.58 18.54 -4.73
CA GLU A 70 17.32 19.10 -3.40
C GLU A 70 15.87 18.89 -2.97
N GLU A 71 14.91 19.10 -3.88
CA GLU A 71 13.48 18.87 -3.62
C GLU A 71 13.23 17.41 -3.25
N LEU A 72 13.78 16.48 -4.03
CA LEU A 72 13.55 15.06 -3.83
C LEU A 72 14.24 14.53 -2.57
N LYS A 73 15.49 14.93 -2.33
CA LYS A 73 16.21 14.58 -1.08
C LYS A 73 15.49 15.14 0.14
N SER A 74 15.01 16.38 0.09
CA SER A 74 14.23 16.97 1.19
C SER A 74 12.94 16.18 1.48
N CYS A 75 12.24 15.69 0.44
CA CYS A 75 11.07 14.83 0.62
C CYS A 75 11.44 13.49 1.29
N ILE A 76 12.53 12.86 0.84
CA ILE A 76 13.03 11.58 1.33
C ILE A 76 13.45 11.69 2.80
N ASP A 77 14.23 12.71 3.15
CA ASP A 77 14.76 12.90 4.51
C ASP A 77 13.65 13.16 5.53
N LYS A 78 12.61 13.91 5.15
CA LYS A 78 11.44 14.15 6.00
C LYS A 78 10.54 12.92 6.14
N ALA A 79 10.55 12.04 5.15
CA ALA A 79 9.71 10.85 5.13
C ALA A 79 10.30 9.70 5.94
N TYR A 80 11.58 9.43 5.75
CA TYR A 80 12.27 8.25 6.29
C TYR A 80 13.25 8.67 7.39
N ASP A 81 12.72 9.21 8.48
CA ASP A 81 13.45 9.72 9.64
C ASP A 81 13.27 8.82 10.88
N SER A 82 13.47 9.36 12.05
CA SER A 82 13.34 8.66 13.35
C SER A 82 11.92 8.21 13.70
N LYS A 83 10.91 8.49 12.85
CA LYS A 83 9.57 7.90 13.02
C LYS A 83 9.51 6.41 12.68
N PHE A 84 10.54 5.90 11.98
CA PHE A 84 10.75 4.46 11.82
C PHE A 84 11.57 3.93 13.00
N ASP A 85 11.18 2.79 13.52
CA ASP A 85 11.79 2.20 14.73
C ASP A 85 13.14 1.51 14.47
N THR A 86 13.63 1.56 13.23
CA THR A 86 14.95 1.05 12.82
C THR A 86 15.61 1.96 11.79
N GLU A 87 16.95 2.13 11.94
CA GLU A 87 17.75 2.92 10.98
C GLU A 87 17.78 2.30 9.58
N GLU A 88 17.59 1.00 9.46
CA GLU A 88 17.52 0.30 8.17
C GLU A 88 16.24 0.60 7.39
N ILE A 89 15.23 1.17 8.02
CA ILE A 89 13.88 1.43 7.48
C ILE A 89 13.13 0.15 7.10
N VAL A 90 13.75 -0.76 6.35
CA VAL A 90 13.19 -2.05 5.93
C VAL A 90 14.21 -3.18 6.15
N PRO A 91 14.37 -3.65 7.38
CA PRO A 91 15.25 -4.78 7.67
C PRO A 91 14.72 -6.07 7.02
N MET A 92 15.59 -7.06 6.93
CA MET A 92 15.22 -8.39 6.43
C MET A 92 15.49 -9.47 7.49
N LYS A 93 14.61 -10.46 7.54
CA LYS A 93 14.75 -11.64 8.39
C LYS A 93 14.70 -12.91 7.55
N GLU A 94 15.66 -13.80 7.74
CA GLU A 94 15.60 -15.15 7.16
C GLU A 94 14.96 -16.11 8.17
N ALA A 95 13.94 -16.83 7.74
CA ALA A 95 13.27 -17.85 8.54
C ALA A 95 12.64 -18.88 7.60
N ASP A 96 12.65 -20.16 7.99
CA ASP A 96 12.08 -21.31 7.27
C ASP A 96 12.40 -21.35 5.76
N GLY A 97 13.64 -20.94 5.41
CA GLY A 97 14.13 -20.91 4.03
C GLY A 97 13.55 -19.82 3.14
N LEU A 98 12.87 -18.83 3.72
CA LEU A 98 12.35 -17.65 3.07
C LEU A 98 13.04 -16.40 3.60
N ILE A 99 13.05 -15.31 2.82
CA ILE A 99 13.57 -14.00 3.21
C ILE A 99 12.38 -13.06 3.39
N TYR A 100 12.17 -12.58 4.60
CA TYR A 100 11.08 -11.65 4.94
C TYR A 100 11.60 -10.21 4.91
N LEU A 101 11.07 -9.40 4.00
CA LEU A 101 11.33 -7.96 3.93
C LEU A 101 10.31 -7.26 4.84
N GLU A 102 10.74 -6.84 6.02
CA GLU A 102 9.88 -6.25 7.03
C GLU A 102 9.55 -4.79 6.66
N LEU A 103 8.35 -4.55 6.12
CA LEU A 103 7.89 -3.25 5.64
C LEU A 103 7.05 -2.49 6.68
N PHE A 104 7.07 -2.90 7.94
CA PHE A 104 6.14 -2.47 8.98
C PHE A 104 6.80 -1.71 10.14
N HIS A 105 8.00 -1.20 9.95
CA HIS A 105 8.77 -0.44 10.95
C HIS A 105 8.40 1.05 11.02
N GLY A 106 7.43 1.49 10.23
CA GLY A 106 6.91 2.85 10.27
C GLY A 106 5.88 3.09 11.39
N PRO A 107 5.41 4.33 11.55
CA PRO A 107 4.59 4.76 12.70
C PRO A 107 3.24 4.05 12.81
N THR A 108 2.76 3.39 11.77
CA THR A 108 1.47 2.69 11.82
C THR A 108 1.59 1.17 11.74
N LEU A 109 2.81 0.64 11.78
CA LEU A 109 3.12 -0.79 11.78
C LEU A 109 2.62 -1.53 10.53
N ALA A 110 2.60 -0.86 9.36
CA ALA A 110 2.20 -1.43 8.08
C ALA A 110 2.99 -0.83 6.91
N PHE A 111 3.16 -1.60 5.83
CA PHE A 111 3.90 -1.18 4.62
C PHE A 111 3.37 0.11 3.99
N LYS A 112 2.14 0.50 4.30
CA LYS A 112 1.53 1.72 3.79
C LYS A 112 2.30 2.97 4.20
N ASP A 113 3.01 2.91 5.32
CA ASP A 113 3.91 3.97 5.78
C ASP A 113 5.03 4.26 4.78
N MET A 114 5.52 3.25 4.06
CA MET A 114 6.59 3.41 3.08
C MET A 114 6.25 4.42 1.97
N ALA A 115 4.98 4.55 1.64
CA ALA A 115 4.51 5.50 0.62
C ALA A 115 3.76 6.70 1.22
N LEU A 116 3.03 6.51 2.33
CA LEU A 116 2.24 7.58 2.92
C LEU A 116 3.08 8.54 3.78
N SER A 117 4.26 8.14 4.25
CA SER A 117 5.19 9.07 4.91
C SER A 117 5.82 10.08 3.94
N ILE A 118 6.00 9.73 2.66
CA ILE A 118 6.60 10.63 1.67
C ILE A 118 5.58 11.40 0.83
N LEU A 119 4.40 10.81 0.59
CA LEU A 119 3.38 11.41 -0.29
C LEU A 119 3.04 12.87 0.04
N PRO A 120 2.85 13.27 1.32
CA PRO A 120 2.54 14.66 1.65
C PRO A 120 3.61 15.64 1.16
N TYR A 121 4.88 15.30 1.33
CA TYR A 121 6.00 16.14 0.90
C TYR A 121 6.11 16.21 -0.62
N LEU A 122 5.88 15.10 -1.30
CA LEU A 122 5.78 15.09 -2.77
C LEU A 122 4.63 15.96 -3.25
N MET A 123 3.46 15.91 -2.60
CA MET A 123 2.29 16.75 -2.94
C MET A 123 2.57 18.24 -2.72
N VAL A 124 3.14 18.62 -1.59
CA VAL A 124 3.46 20.03 -1.30
C VAL A 124 4.51 20.55 -2.29
N THR A 125 5.54 19.77 -2.58
CA THR A 125 6.55 20.14 -3.58
C THR A 125 5.91 20.26 -4.97
N SER A 126 5.05 19.32 -5.34
CA SER A 126 4.29 19.36 -6.59
C SER A 126 3.38 20.60 -6.69
N ALA A 127 2.72 20.97 -5.58
CA ALA A 127 1.90 22.19 -5.54
C ALA A 127 2.73 23.43 -5.83
N LYS A 128 3.88 23.58 -5.18
CA LYS A 128 4.82 24.71 -5.43
C LYS A 128 5.27 24.76 -6.89
N LYS A 129 5.66 23.61 -7.48
CA LYS A 129 6.09 23.50 -8.87
C LYS A 129 5.01 23.90 -9.88
N ASN A 130 3.77 23.62 -9.55
CA ASN A 130 2.62 23.93 -10.41
C ASN A 130 1.91 25.25 -10.03
N ASN A 131 2.53 26.07 -9.20
CA ASN A 131 1.99 27.35 -8.73
C ASN A 131 0.59 27.24 -8.10
N LEU A 132 0.25 26.08 -7.52
CA LEU A 132 -0.98 25.90 -6.76
C LEU A 132 -0.90 26.69 -5.45
N LYS A 133 -1.84 27.61 -5.23
CA LYS A 133 -1.88 28.45 -4.04
C LYS A 133 -2.79 27.92 -2.95
N GLU A 134 -3.71 27.05 -3.37
CA GLU A 134 -4.72 26.47 -2.52
C GLU A 134 -4.14 25.42 -1.58
N LYS A 135 -4.67 25.32 -0.39
CA LYS A 135 -4.39 24.26 0.57
C LYS A 135 -5.00 22.93 0.08
N ILE A 136 -4.21 21.86 0.09
CA ILE A 136 -4.65 20.54 -0.36
C ILE A 136 -5.39 19.84 0.78
N ILE A 137 -6.63 19.45 0.53
CA ILE A 137 -7.45 18.67 1.46
C ILE A 137 -7.57 17.25 0.96
N ILE A 138 -7.08 16.32 1.77
CA ILE A 138 -7.21 14.88 1.52
C ILE A 138 -8.49 14.37 2.16
N LEU A 139 -9.33 13.72 1.37
CA LEU A 139 -10.47 12.95 1.88
C LEU A 139 -10.20 11.47 1.66
N THR A 140 -10.46 10.67 2.67
CA THR A 140 -10.34 9.22 2.53
C THR A 140 -11.38 8.50 3.38
N ALA A 141 -11.92 7.40 2.84
CA ALA A 141 -12.64 6.40 3.61
C ALA A 141 -11.68 5.24 3.90
N THR A 142 -11.77 4.65 5.08
CA THR A 142 -10.88 3.57 5.49
C THR A 142 -11.60 2.48 6.27
N SER A 143 -11.16 1.24 6.09
CA SER A 143 -11.44 0.10 6.96
C SER A 143 -10.35 -0.09 8.04
N GLY A 144 -9.41 0.88 8.19
CA GLY A 144 -8.37 0.86 9.23
C GLY A 144 -7.02 1.40 8.76
N ASP A 145 -6.16 0.55 8.21
CA ASP A 145 -4.73 0.83 7.98
C ASP A 145 -4.43 2.02 7.07
N THR A 146 -5.13 2.14 5.95
CA THR A 146 -4.83 3.22 4.98
C THR A 146 -5.15 4.59 5.56
N GLY A 147 -6.28 4.71 6.27
CA GLY A 147 -6.66 5.97 6.92
C GLY A 147 -5.66 6.37 8.00
N LYS A 148 -5.26 5.42 8.85
CA LYS A 148 -4.26 5.72 9.89
C LYS A 148 -2.90 6.10 9.29
N ALA A 149 -2.41 5.38 8.29
CA ALA A 149 -1.14 5.71 7.65
C ALA A 149 -1.20 7.07 6.93
N ALA A 150 -2.34 7.42 6.33
CA ALA A 150 -2.54 8.74 5.74
C ALA A 150 -2.58 9.84 6.82
N LEU A 151 -3.31 9.62 7.93
CA LEU A 151 -3.32 10.56 9.05
C LEU A 151 -1.90 10.83 9.56
N ALA A 152 -1.14 9.80 9.88
CA ALA A 152 0.23 9.92 10.38
C ALA A 152 1.17 10.62 9.37
N GLY A 153 1.01 10.32 8.08
CA GLY A 153 1.84 10.92 7.04
C GLY A 153 1.54 12.41 6.83
N PHE A 154 0.26 12.80 6.85
CA PHE A 154 -0.17 14.19 6.63
C PHE A 154 -0.20 15.06 7.89
N ALA A 155 -0.05 14.46 9.08
CA ALA A 155 -0.07 15.18 10.34
C ALA A 155 0.95 16.34 10.35
N ASP A 156 0.47 17.55 10.63
CA ASP A 156 1.25 18.79 10.71
C ASP A 156 2.08 19.14 9.46
N VAL A 157 1.79 18.54 8.29
CA VAL A 157 2.42 18.94 7.02
C VAL A 157 1.74 20.21 6.51
N GLU A 158 2.51 21.32 6.50
CA GLU A 158 2.04 22.62 6.07
C GLU A 158 1.51 22.60 4.63
N GLY A 159 0.41 23.32 4.37
CA GLY A 159 -0.24 23.35 3.04
C GLY A 159 -1.19 22.19 2.80
N THR A 160 -1.35 21.29 3.78
CA THR A 160 -2.27 20.14 3.67
C THR A 160 -3.26 20.07 4.81
N GLY A 161 -4.38 19.39 4.59
CA GLY A 161 -5.31 18.94 5.60
C GLY A 161 -5.84 17.58 5.24
N ILE A 162 -6.27 16.78 6.22
CA ILE A 162 -6.81 15.45 5.99
C ILE A 162 -8.05 15.20 6.81
N ILE A 163 -9.08 14.63 6.17
CA ILE A 163 -10.29 14.15 6.82
C ILE A 163 -10.46 12.67 6.48
N VAL A 164 -10.52 11.85 7.52
CA VAL A 164 -10.67 10.38 7.40
C VAL A 164 -12.04 9.97 7.93
N PHE A 165 -12.80 9.28 7.11
CA PHE A 165 -14.06 8.64 7.48
C PHE A 165 -13.84 7.15 7.71
N TYR A 166 -14.40 6.61 8.77
CA TYR A 166 -14.37 5.17 9.06
C TYR A 166 -15.73 4.69 9.59
N PRO A 167 -16.14 3.44 9.31
CA PRO A 167 -17.36 2.89 9.88
C PRO A 167 -17.21 2.71 11.39
N LYS A 168 -18.15 3.22 12.16
CA LYS A 168 -18.13 3.25 13.65
C LYS A 168 -17.80 1.87 14.27
N ASP A 169 -18.37 0.82 13.69
CA ASP A 169 -18.24 -0.56 14.20
C ASP A 169 -17.45 -1.47 13.22
N GLY A 170 -16.73 -0.90 12.25
CA GLY A 170 -16.10 -1.64 11.16
C GLY A 170 -14.57 -1.64 11.17
N VAL A 171 -13.92 -1.26 12.29
CA VAL A 171 -12.46 -1.25 12.44
C VAL A 171 -12.06 -1.90 13.77
N SER A 172 -10.86 -2.51 13.84
CA SER A 172 -10.40 -3.10 15.10
C SER A 172 -10.23 -2.03 16.20
N PRO A 173 -10.32 -2.42 17.48
CA PRO A 173 -10.10 -1.48 18.61
C PRO A 173 -8.73 -0.79 18.52
N PHE A 174 -7.68 -1.52 18.14
CA PHE A 174 -6.34 -0.97 17.96
C PHE A 174 -6.30 0.07 16.83
N GLN A 175 -6.84 -0.26 15.67
CA GLN A 175 -6.88 0.67 14.51
C GLN A 175 -7.73 1.91 14.83
N ARG A 176 -8.87 1.73 15.51
CA ARG A 176 -9.70 2.85 15.95
C ARG A 176 -8.91 3.76 16.88
N GLN A 177 -8.28 3.20 17.91
CA GLN A 177 -7.48 3.98 18.86
C GLN A 177 -6.36 4.73 18.16
N GLN A 178 -5.65 4.10 17.22
CA GLN A 178 -4.64 4.77 16.41
C GLN A 178 -5.16 6.02 15.68
N MET A 179 -6.41 5.98 15.17
CA MET A 179 -6.99 7.11 14.43
C MET A 179 -7.50 8.20 15.36
N VAL A 180 -8.31 7.85 16.37
CA VAL A 180 -9.01 8.85 17.21
C VAL A 180 -8.09 9.59 18.19
N THR A 181 -6.85 9.13 18.35
CA THR A 181 -5.82 9.75 19.18
C THR A 181 -4.78 10.56 18.38
N GLU A 182 -4.90 10.64 17.04
CA GLU A 182 -3.96 11.36 16.19
C GLU A 182 -3.89 12.86 16.56
N LYS A 183 -2.66 13.36 16.80
CA LYS A 183 -2.43 14.71 17.40
C LYS A 183 -2.27 15.82 16.36
N GLY A 184 -2.19 15.53 15.08
CA GLY A 184 -1.94 16.53 14.03
C GLY A 184 -3.01 17.62 13.99
N LYS A 185 -2.60 18.90 13.97
CA LYS A 185 -3.51 20.07 13.96
C LYS A 185 -4.33 20.19 12.68
N ASN A 186 -3.88 19.58 11.60
CA ASN A 186 -4.52 19.58 10.28
C ASN A 186 -5.25 18.26 9.98
N THR A 187 -5.46 17.42 10.99
CA THR A 187 -6.12 16.12 10.88
C THR A 187 -7.54 16.15 11.43
N SER A 188 -8.45 15.42 10.82
CA SER A 188 -9.81 15.18 11.31
C SER A 188 -10.20 13.73 11.07
N VAL A 189 -10.79 13.09 12.08
CA VAL A 189 -11.27 11.71 12.01
C VAL A 189 -12.74 11.69 12.39
N VAL A 190 -13.56 11.07 11.56
CA VAL A 190 -15.01 11.04 11.69
C VAL A 190 -15.51 9.61 11.58
N ALA A 191 -16.23 9.14 12.59
CA ALA A 191 -16.97 7.89 12.51
C ALA A 191 -18.26 8.12 11.72
N ILE A 192 -18.65 7.18 10.86
CA ILE A 192 -19.96 7.23 10.21
C ILE A 192 -20.89 6.15 10.76
N GLU A 193 -22.17 6.48 10.86
CA GLU A 193 -23.23 5.50 11.09
C GLU A 193 -23.55 4.80 9.77
N GLY A 194 -22.83 3.71 9.49
CA GLY A 194 -22.88 2.96 8.25
C GLY A 194 -21.69 2.00 8.11
N ASN A 195 -21.57 1.35 6.98
CA ASN A 195 -20.48 0.44 6.66
C ASN A 195 -19.35 1.13 5.86
N PHE A 196 -18.33 0.37 5.49
CA PHE A 196 -17.20 0.90 4.70
C PHE A 196 -17.62 1.40 3.32
N ASP A 197 -18.58 0.73 2.68
CA ASP A 197 -19.08 1.14 1.35
C ASP A 197 -19.84 2.46 1.43
N ASP A 198 -20.60 2.69 2.51
CA ASP A 198 -21.26 3.97 2.77
C ASP A 198 -20.23 5.11 2.90
N ALA A 199 -19.15 4.89 3.68
CA ALA A 199 -18.05 5.86 3.80
C ALA A 199 -17.40 6.14 2.45
N GLN A 200 -17.10 5.10 1.68
CA GLN A 200 -16.43 5.22 0.38
C GLN A 200 -17.32 5.93 -0.64
N ASN A 201 -18.61 5.61 -0.68
CA ASN A 201 -19.56 6.24 -1.58
C ASN A 201 -19.78 7.71 -1.22
N GLY A 202 -19.85 8.04 0.08
CA GLY A 202 -19.91 9.42 0.56
C GLY A 202 -18.70 10.24 0.13
N VAL A 203 -17.49 9.72 0.29
CA VAL A 203 -16.25 10.37 -0.17
C VAL A 203 -16.25 10.55 -1.68
N LYS A 204 -16.66 9.54 -2.47
CA LYS A 204 -16.77 9.66 -3.94
C LYS A 204 -17.79 10.72 -4.36
N ALA A 205 -18.93 10.78 -3.69
CA ALA A 205 -19.96 11.79 -3.96
C ALA A 205 -19.43 13.21 -3.70
N ILE A 206 -18.68 13.42 -2.61
CA ILE A 206 -18.05 14.71 -2.29
C ILE A 206 -17.03 15.10 -3.35
N PHE A 207 -16.16 14.18 -3.79
CA PHE A 207 -15.19 14.44 -4.86
C PHE A 207 -15.85 14.80 -6.20
N SER A 208 -17.03 14.24 -6.48
CA SER A 208 -17.77 14.48 -7.72
C SER A 208 -18.61 15.77 -7.69
N ASP A 209 -18.74 16.43 -6.54
CA ASP A 209 -19.55 17.63 -6.37
C ASP A 209 -18.81 18.88 -6.87
N LYS A 210 -19.06 19.23 -8.14
CA LYS A 210 -18.45 20.39 -8.79
C LYS A 210 -18.78 21.73 -8.13
N ALA A 211 -19.98 21.86 -7.54
CA ALA A 211 -20.39 23.08 -6.87
C ALA A 211 -19.60 23.28 -5.57
N LEU A 212 -19.45 22.22 -4.77
CA LEU A 212 -18.63 22.25 -3.57
C LEU A 212 -17.15 22.50 -3.91
N ALA A 213 -16.62 21.83 -4.94
CA ALA A 213 -15.23 22.02 -5.37
C ALA A 213 -14.97 23.48 -5.80
N ALA A 214 -15.90 24.12 -6.52
CA ALA A 214 -15.79 25.54 -6.90
C ALA A 214 -15.82 26.45 -5.68
N GLU A 215 -16.76 26.25 -4.76
CA GLU A 215 -16.88 27.03 -3.52
C GLU A 215 -15.60 26.94 -2.66
N LEU A 216 -15.04 25.72 -2.50
CA LEU A 216 -13.81 25.53 -1.73
C LEU A 216 -12.62 26.17 -2.40
N LYS A 217 -12.55 26.11 -3.73
CA LYS A 217 -11.46 26.74 -4.50
C LYS A 217 -11.45 28.26 -4.32
N GLU A 218 -12.61 28.92 -4.36
CA GLU A 218 -12.72 30.36 -4.07
C GLU A 218 -12.23 30.72 -2.67
N LYS A 219 -12.30 29.78 -1.71
CA LYS A 219 -11.82 29.93 -0.34
C LYS A 219 -10.38 29.45 -0.13
N GLY A 220 -9.70 29.09 -1.20
CA GLY A 220 -8.29 28.67 -1.17
C GLY A 220 -8.06 27.21 -0.81
N TYR A 221 -9.00 26.31 -1.12
CA TYR A 221 -8.87 24.87 -0.86
C TYR A 221 -9.13 24.05 -2.11
N VAL A 222 -8.40 22.94 -2.26
CA VAL A 222 -8.64 21.95 -3.32
C VAL A 222 -8.61 20.54 -2.73
N PHE A 223 -9.44 19.67 -3.27
CA PHE A 223 -9.40 18.26 -2.91
C PHE A 223 -8.28 17.53 -3.67
N SER A 224 -7.65 16.56 -3.00
CA SER A 224 -6.80 15.57 -3.62
C SER A 224 -6.95 14.22 -2.92
N SER A 225 -6.40 13.16 -3.51
CA SER A 225 -6.54 11.80 -3.04
C SER A 225 -5.20 11.19 -2.66
N ALA A 226 -5.14 10.58 -1.48
CA ALA A 226 -4.04 9.74 -1.02
C ALA A 226 -4.27 8.24 -1.29
N ASN A 227 -5.19 7.86 -2.18
CA ASN A 227 -5.50 6.47 -2.50
C ASN A 227 -4.32 5.73 -3.15
N SER A 228 -4.33 4.40 -3.11
CA SER A 228 -3.27 3.55 -3.65
C SER A 228 -3.05 3.72 -5.17
N ILE A 229 -4.03 4.29 -5.88
CA ILE A 229 -3.94 4.60 -7.31
C ILE A 229 -3.07 5.81 -7.64
N ASN A 230 -2.79 6.69 -6.67
CA ASN A 230 -1.88 7.82 -6.90
C ASN A 230 -0.47 7.32 -7.22
N ILE A 231 0.12 7.83 -8.31
CA ILE A 231 1.48 7.42 -8.71
C ILE A 231 2.53 7.77 -7.64
N GLY A 232 2.31 8.84 -6.86
CA GLY A 232 3.13 9.20 -5.71
C GLY A 232 3.12 8.17 -4.57
N ARG A 233 2.18 7.20 -4.60
CA ARG A 233 2.19 6.04 -3.72
C ARG A 233 2.83 4.80 -4.34
N LEU A 234 2.84 4.70 -5.66
CA LEU A 234 3.43 3.54 -6.34
C LEU A 234 4.95 3.67 -6.42
N VAL A 235 5.47 4.83 -6.82
CA VAL A 235 6.92 5.03 -7.03
C VAL A 235 7.75 4.75 -5.78
N PRO A 236 7.40 5.22 -4.56
CA PRO A 236 8.17 4.89 -3.36
C PRO A 236 8.24 3.40 -3.03
N GLN A 237 7.27 2.61 -3.50
CA GLN A 237 7.26 1.16 -3.26
C GLN A 237 8.28 0.41 -4.13
N ILE A 238 8.75 0.98 -5.21
CA ILE A 238 9.82 0.39 -6.03
C ILE A 238 11.12 0.35 -5.24
N VAL A 239 11.34 1.34 -4.39
CA VAL A 239 12.57 1.56 -3.62
C VAL A 239 12.95 0.37 -2.77
N TYR A 240 12.02 -0.17 -1.99
CA TYR A 240 12.34 -1.24 -1.06
C TYR A 240 12.70 -2.57 -1.74
N TYR A 241 12.26 -2.81 -2.96
CA TYR A 241 12.71 -3.97 -3.75
C TYR A 241 14.14 -3.79 -4.25
N VAL A 242 14.47 -2.59 -4.73
CA VAL A 242 15.86 -2.27 -5.13
C VAL A 242 16.78 -2.36 -3.92
N TYR A 243 16.38 -1.76 -2.80
CA TYR A 243 17.14 -1.81 -1.55
C TYR A 243 17.36 -3.24 -1.05
N ALA A 244 16.30 -4.06 -1.03
CA ALA A 244 16.39 -5.45 -0.59
C ALA A 244 17.38 -6.25 -1.44
N TYR A 245 17.30 -6.15 -2.77
CA TYR A 245 18.22 -6.84 -3.67
C TYR A 245 19.68 -6.37 -3.46
N VAL A 246 19.91 -5.06 -3.41
CA VAL A 246 21.24 -4.47 -3.17
C VAL A 246 21.80 -4.89 -1.81
N LYS A 247 20.98 -4.91 -0.77
CA LYS A 247 21.39 -5.34 0.57
C LYS A 247 21.78 -6.82 0.60
N LEU A 248 21.01 -7.70 -0.05
CA LEU A 248 21.36 -9.13 -0.18
C LEU A 248 22.68 -9.34 -0.95
N LEU A 249 22.94 -8.53 -1.99
CA LEU A 249 24.24 -8.50 -2.66
C LEU A 249 25.37 -8.04 -1.75
N ASN A 250 25.14 -7.02 -0.94
CA ASN A 250 26.12 -6.45 -0.03
C ASN A 250 26.49 -7.42 1.09
N GLU A 251 25.50 -8.20 1.57
CA GLU A 251 25.68 -9.24 2.60
C GLU A 251 26.23 -10.56 2.02
N GLY A 252 26.46 -10.65 0.72
CA GLY A 252 26.93 -11.88 0.08
C GLY A 252 25.88 -13.00 0.02
N LYS A 253 24.62 -12.67 0.27
CA LYS A 253 23.50 -13.62 0.22
C LYS A 253 22.96 -13.82 -1.18
N LEU A 254 23.25 -12.92 -2.11
CA LEU A 254 23.05 -13.07 -3.54
C LEU A 254 24.36 -12.81 -4.28
N SER A 255 24.55 -13.51 -5.39
CA SER A 255 25.58 -13.22 -6.38
C SER A 255 25.07 -12.16 -7.39
N PRO A 256 25.96 -11.38 -8.01
CA PRO A 256 25.54 -10.46 -9.08
C PRO A 256 24.79 -11.18 -10.20
N GLY A 257 23.57 -10.75 -10.49
CA GLY A 257 22.70 -11.35 -11.50
C GLY A 257 21.93 -12.59 -11.04
N GLU A 258 22.10 -13.05 -9.80
CA GLU A 258 21.30 -14.15 -9.25
C GLU A 258 19.83 -13.79 -9.19
N ILE A 259 18.97 -14.68 -9.66
CA ILE A 259 17.53 -14.44 -9.75
C ILE A 259 16.89 -14.54 -8.36
N LEU A 260 16.06 -13.55 -8.03
CA LEU A 260 15.27 -13.50 -6.80
C LEU A 260 13.77 -13.51 -7.15
N ASP A 261 13.05 -14.52 -6.68
CA ASP A 261 11.59 -14.53 -6.78
C ASP A 261 10.99 -13.66 -5.65
N VAL A 262 9.82 -13.08 -5.90
CA VAL A 262 9.16 -12.19 -4.93
C VAL A 262 7.73 -12.65 -4.72
N CYS A 263 7.34 -12.90 -3.47
CA CYS A 263 5.96 -13.20 -3.10
C CYS A 263 5.33 -12.06 -2.31
N VAL A 264 4.15 -11.62 -2.72
CA VAL A 264 3.48 -10.44 -2.19
C VAL A 264 2.06 -10.76 -1.78
N PRO A 265 1.70 -10.55 -0.49
CA PRO A 265 0.30 -10.61 -0.08
C PRO A 265 -0.44 -9.44 -0.74
N THR A 266 -1.41 -9.76 -1.61
CA THR A 266 -1.90 -8.81 -2.60
C THR A 266 -3.39 -8.51 -2.45
N GLY A 267 -3.72 -7.24 -2.22
CA GLY A 267 -5.06 -6.67 -2.34
C GLY A 267 -5.14 -5.75 -3.57
N ASN A 268 -4.94 -4.45 -3.40
CA ASN A 268 -5.06 -3.42 -4.45
C ASN A 268 -3.94 -3.42 -5.52
N PHE A 269 -3.13 -4.48 -5.60
CA PHE A 269 -2.08 -4.71 -6.60
C PHE A 269 -0.92 -3.69 -6.62
N GLY A 270 -0.91 -2.69 -5.77
CA GLY A 270 0.13 -1.63 -5.78
C GLY A 270 1.52 -2.17 -5.48
N ASN A 271 1.65 -2.98 -4.44
CA ASN A 271 2.92 -3.53 -3.97
C ASN A 271 3.56 -4.47 -5.01
N ILE A 272 2.84 -5.47 -5.51
CA ILE A 272 3.39 -6.40 -6.53
C ILE A 272 3.64 -5.70 -7.87
N LEU A 273 2.86 -4.67 -8.21
CA LEU A 273 3.12 -3.83 -9.38
C LEU A 273 4.44 -3.06 -9.22
N ALA A 274 4.74 -2.58 -8.02
CA ALA A 274 6.03 -1.95 -7.74
C ALA A 274 7.20 -2.93 -7.90
N ALA A 275 7.04 -4.21 -7.52
CA ALA A 275 8.01 -5.26 -7.82
C ALA A 275 8.19 -5.46 -9.34
N SER A 276 7.08 -5.46 -10.10
CA SER A 276 7.13 -5.51 -11.57
C SER A 276 7.85 -4.29 -12.16
N PHE A 277 7.69 -3.13 -11.56
CA PHE A 277 8.43 -1.92 -11.97
C PHE A 277 9.92 -2.03 -11.63
N ALA A 278 10.27 -2.58 -10.46
CA ALA A 278 11.66 -2.85 -10.10
C ALA A 278 12.33 -3.83 -11.09
N LYS A 279 11.63 -4.92 -11.47
CA LYS A 279 12.10 -5.84 -12.51
C LYS A 279 12.36 -5.12 -13.83
N LYS A 280 11.47 -4.21 -14.24
CA LYS A 280 11.63 -3.43 -15.48
C LYS A 280 12.76 -2.40 -15.41
N LEU A 281 13.08 -1.87 -14.24
CA LEU A 281 14.27 -1.03 -14.03
C LEU A 281 15.56 -1.81 -14.27
N GLY A 282 15.53 -3.14 -14.20
CA GLY A 282 16.67 -4.01 -14.44
C GLY A 282 17.09 -4.87 -13.25
N LEU A 283 16.27 -4.93 -12.18
CA LEU A 283 16.52 -5.90 -11.11
C LEU A 283 16.37 -7.32 -11.64
N PRO A 284 17.28 -8.26 -11.29
CA PRO A 284 17.17 -9.67 -11.64
C PRO A 284 16.09 -10.36 -10.78
N LEU A 285 14.84 -9.96 -10.98
CA LEU A 285 13.69 -10.60 -10.34
C LEU A 285 13.15 -11.71 -11.25
N GLY A 286 12.89 -12.87 -10.66
CA GLY A 286 12.26 -13.98 -11.32
C GLY A 286 10.74 -13.85 -11.37
N LYS A 287 10.05 -14.80 -10.73
CA LYS A 287 8.59 -14.77 -10.62
C LYS A 287 8.10 -13.78 -9.57
N LEU A 288 7.02 -13.10 -9.90
CA LEU A 288 6.25 -12.25 -9.01
C LEU A 288 5.01 -13.03 -8.60
N ILE A 289 5.01 -13.54 -7.38
CA ILE A 289 4.00 -14.46 -6.88
C ILE A 289 2.92 -13.66 -6.17
N CYS A 290 1.74 -13.59 -6.78
CA CYS A 290 0.56 -12.93 -6.25
C CYS A 290 -0.14 -13.86 -5.25
N ALA A 291 -0.02 -13.57 -3.96
CA ALA A 291 -0.69 -14.33 -2.91
C ALA A 291 -2.02 -13.68 -2.55
N SER A 292 -3.10 -14.45 -2.60
CA SER A 292 -4.47 -14.07 -2.22
C SER A 292 -4.90 -14.79 -0.95
N ASN A 293 -5.82 -14.19 -0.18
CA ASN A 293 -6.59 -14.92 0.83
C ASN A 293 -7.83 -15.56 0.18
N THR A 294 -8.84 -15.91 0.98
CA THR A 294 -10.10 -16.51 0.49
C THR A 294 -10.81 -15.61 -0.54
N ASN A 295 -10.65 -14.28 -0.49
CA ASN A 295 -11.09 -13.36 -1.55
C ASN A 295 -10.13 -13.42 -2.75
N LYS A 296 -10.11 -14.55 -3.44
CA LYS A 296 -9.10 -14.92 -4.43
C LYS A 296 -9.34 -14.42 -5.86
N VAL A 297 -9.93 -13.24 -6.02
CA VAL A 297 -10.22 -12.68 -7.35
C VAL A 297 -8.99 -12.57 -8.26
N LEU A 298 -7.85 -12.20 -7.69
CA LEU A 298 -6.58 -12.12 -8.43
C LEU A 298 -6.05 -13.50 -8.81
N PHE A 299 -6.08 -14.46 -7.90
CA PHE A 299 -5.69 -15.84 -8.21
C PHE A 299 -6.50 -16.39 -9.40
N ASP A 300 -7.82 -16.23 -9.36
CA ASP A 300 -8.70 -16.71 -10.42
C ASP A 300 -8.41 -15.99 -11.75
N PHE A 301 -8.16 -14.66 -11.71
CA PHE A 301 -7.74 -13.90 -12.88
C PHE A 301 -6.45 -14.43 -13.51
N PHE A 302 -5.40 -14.67 -12.72
CA PHE A 302 -4.14 -15.19 -13.25
C PHE A 302 -4.26 -16.62 -13.80
N LYS A 303 -5.21 -17.42 -13.31
CA LYS A 303 -5.45 -18.78 -13.78
C LYS A 303 -6.34 -18.85 -15.01
N THR A 304 -7.31 -17.96 -15.15
CA THR A 304 -8.35 -18.06 -16.19
C THR A 304 -8.28 -16.94 -17.24
N GLY A 305 -7.58 -15.85 -16.96
CA GLY A 305 -7.63 -14.63 -17.77
C GLY A 305 -8.93 -13.82 -17.58
N THR A 306 -9.83 -14.27 -16.70
CA THR A 306 -11.09 -13.58 -16.42
C THR A 306 -11.03 -12.93 -15.05
N TYR A 307 -11.26 -11.61 -15.01
CA TYR A 307 -11.47 -10.88 -13.78
C TYR A 307 -12.98 -10.77 -13.53
N ASP A 308 -13.44 -11.32 -12.42
CA ASP A 308 -14.87 -11.36 -12.05
C ASP A 308 -15.02 -10.87 -10.61
N ARG A 309 -15.74 -9.72 -10.43
CA ARG A 309 -16.03 -9.13 -9.12
C ARG A 309 -17.37 -9.60 -8.53
N ASP A 310 -18.21 -10.24 -9.33
CA ASP A 310 -19.54 -10.71 -8.91
C ASP A 310 -19.40 -12.05 -8.18
N ARG A 311 -18.94 -11.95 -6.94
CA ARG A 311 -18.68 -13.07 -6.03
C ARG A 311 -18.97 -12.69 -4.60
N GLU A 312 -19.08 -13.68 -3.74
CA GLU A 312 -19.24 -13.48 -2.32
C GLU A 312 -18.00 -12.78 -1.73
N PHE A 313 -18.23 -11.82 -0.85
CA PHE A 313 -17.21 -11.13 -0.09
C PHE A 313 -17.07 -11.75 1.30
N THR A 314 -15.89 -12.22 1.64
CA THR A 314 -15.59 -12.87 2.92
C THR A 314 -14.73 -11.96 3.78
N LEU A 315 -15.15 -11.70 5.01
CA LEU A 315 -14.28 -11.04 6.00
C LEU A 315 -13.28 -12.07 6.53
N THR A 316 -11.99 -11.77 6.45
CA THR A 316 -10.90 -12.66 6.82
C THR A 316 -10.03 -12.07 7.93
N ILE A 317 -9.13 -12.90 8.48
CA ILE A 317 -8.08 -12.45 9.43
C ILE A 317 -6.96 -11.66 8.76
N SER A 318 -6.94 -11.55 7.42
CA SER A 318 -6.00 -10.73 6.63
C SER A 318 -6.72 -9.59 5.89
N PRO A 319 -7.37 -8.64 6.61
CA PRO A 319 -8.38 -7.73 6.06
C PRO A 319 -7.85 -6.75 5.00
N SER A 320 -6.55 -6.46 4.95
CA SER A 320 -6.00 -5.59 3.90
C SER A 320 -6.01 -6.24 2.51
N MET A 321 -6.30 -7.54 2.43
CA MET A 321 -6.45 -8.32 1.20
C MET A 321 -7.92 -8.60 0.85
N ASP A 322 -8.87 -8.21 1.70
CA ASP A 322 -10.31 -8.37 1.47
C ASP A 322 -10.78 -7.36 0.42
N ILE A 323 -10.73 -7.76 -0.83
CA ILE A 323 -11.11 -6.93 -1.97
C ILE A 323 -11.86 -7.72 -3.02
N LEU A 324 -12.79 -7.04 -3.71
CA LEU A 324 -13.41 -7.54 -4.94
C LEU A 324 -12.88 -6.79 -6.18
N ILE A 325 -12.37 -5.58 -6.01
CA ILE A 325 -11.78 -4.78 -7.08
C ILE A 325 -10.34 -4.39 -6.72
N SER A 326 -9.39 -4.89 -7.50
CA SER A 326 -7.97 -4.63 -7.36
C SER A 326 -7.54 -3.47 -8.25
N SER A 327 -7.54 -2.26 -7.70
CA SER A 327 -7.51 -1.01 -8.47
C SER A 327 -6.25 -0.80 -9.31
N ASN A 328 -5.07 -1.20 -8.83
CA ASN A 328 -3.83 -1.01 -9.61
C ASN A 328 -3.59 -2.10 -10.67
N LEU A 329 -4.40 -3.15 -10.70
CA LEU A 329 -4.34 -4.16 -11.77
C LEU A 329 -4.57 -3.52 -13.15
N GLU A 330 -5.37 -2.45 -13.22
CA GLU A 330 -5.57 -1.67 -14.45
C GLU A 330 -4.25 -1.25 -15.12
N ARG A 331 -3.23 -0.90 -14.34
CA ARG A 331 -1.90 -0.56 -14.88
C ARG A 331 -1.21 -1.75 -15.53
N LEU A 332 -1.39 -2.95 -15.00
CA LEU A 332 -0.90 -4.16 -15.62
C LEU A 332 -1.68 -4.46 -16.90
N ILE A 333 -3.01 -4.41 -16.86
CA ILE A 333 -3.89 -4.65 -18.02
C ILE A 333 -3.54 -3.71 -19.17
N TYR A 334 -3.38 -2.40 -18.90
CA TYR A 334 -2.95 -1.41 -19.88
C TYR A 334 -1.65 -1.82 -20.59
N ARG A 335 -0.70 -2.37 -19.85
CA ARG A 335 0.58 -2.83 -20.43
C ARG A 335 0.44 -4.12 -21.22
N LEU A 336 -0.40 -5.05 -20.78
CA LEU A 336 -0.72 -6.27 -21.51
C LEU A 336 -1.41 -5.97 -22.85
N CYS A 337 -2.13 -4.84 -22.94
CA CYS A 337 -2.70 -4.29 -24.16
C CYS A 337 -1.69 -3.56 -25.06
N ASP A 338 -0.37 -3.66 -24.82
CA ASP A 338 0.65 -2.89 -25.53
C ASP A 338 0.43 -1.37 -25.44
N CYS A 339 -0.08 -0.91 -24.30
CA CYS A 339 -0.45 0.47 -24.02
C CYS A 339 -1.59 1.02 -24.90
N ASP A 340 -2.44 0.13 -25.43
CA ASP A 340 -3.69 0.53 -26.08
C ASP A 340 -4.73 0.96 -25.04
N ALA A 341 -4.85 2.29 -24.89
CA ALA A 341 -5.75 2.89 -23.91
C ALA A 341 -7.23 2.62 -24.21
N ALA A 342 -7.62 2.53 -25.49
CA ALA A 342 -9.01 2.27 -25.87
C ALA A 342 -9.40 0.84 -25.48
N LYS A 343 -8.52 -0.13 -25.72
CA LYS A 343 -8.72 -1.53 -25.31
C LYS A 343 -8.80 -1.66 -23.78
N ASN A 344 -7.89 -0.98 -23.06
CA ASN A 344 -7.94 -0.98 -21.60
C ASN A 344 -9.22 -0.31 -21.06
N ALA A 345 -9.61 0.84 -21.60
CA ALA A 345 -10.85 1.52 -21.20
C ALA A 345 -12.08 0.64 -21.39
N LYS A 346 -12.11 -0.17 -22.47
CA LYS A 346 -13.18 -1.16 -22.70
C LYS A 346 -13.25 -2.18 -21.57
N PHE A 347 -12.13 -2.80 -21.17
CA PHE A 347 -12.11 -3.76 -20.04
C PHE A 347 -12.58 -3.11 -18.74
N MET A 348 -12.17 -1.86 -18.46
CA MET A 348 -12.61 -1.15 -17.26
C MET A 348 -14.11 -0.83 -17.30
N SER A 349 -14.66 -0.55 -18.49
CA SER A 349 -16.09 -0.35 -18.69
C SER A 349 -16.87 -1.66 -18.49
N GLU A 350 -16.39 -2.77 -19.04
CA GLU A 350 -16.98 -4.10 -18.82
C GLU A 350 -17.00 -4.45 -17.33
N LEU A 351 -15.90 -4.20 -16.60
CA LEU A 351 -15.85 -4.43 -15.14
C LEU A 351 -16.90 -3.61 -14.39
N VAL A 352 -17.15 -2.36 -14.80
CA VAL A 352 -18.16 -1.50 -14.15
C VAL A 352 -19.57 -1.95 -14.47
N ASN A 353 -19.86 -2.24 -15.74
CA ASN A 353 -21.22 -2.48 -16.23
C ASN A 353 -21.65 -3.94 -16.15
N GLU A 354 -20.72 -4.87 -16.34
CA GLU A 354 -20.99 -6.32 -16.44
C GLU A 354 -20.39 -7.11 -15.26
N GLY A 355 -19.65 -6.45 -14.36
CA GLY A 355 -19.00 -7.08 -13.21
C GLY A 355 -17.73 -7.85 -13.56
N ARG A 356 -17.40 -8.05 -14.84
CA ARG A 356 -16.26 -8.88 -15.28
C ARG A 356 -15.70 -8.47 -16.64
N TYR A 357 -14.46 -8.89 -16.90
CA TYR A 357 -13.84 -8.85 -18.23
C TYR A 357 -12.92 -10.06 -18.41
N THR A 358 -12.61 -10.40 -19.67
CA THR A 358 -11.67 -11.48 -20.00
C THR A 358 -10.60 -10.97 -20.96
N ILE A 359 -9.34 -11.17 -20.61
CA ILE A 359 -8.23 -10.85 -21.50
C ILE A 359 -8.08 -11.91 -22.59
N ASP A 360 -7.60 -11.50 -23.76
CA ASP A 360 -7.35 -12.45 -24.85
C ASP A 360 -6.06 -13.28 -24.62
N LYS A 361 -5.90 -14.31 -25.43
CA LYS A 361 -4.75 -15.21 -25.34
C LYS A 361 -3.42 -14.49 -25.48
N THR A 362 -3.30 -13.51 -26.36
CA THR A 362 -2.08 -12.73 -26.57
C THR A 362 -1.66 -11.97 -25.30
N MET A 363 -2.64 -11.44 -24.58
CA MET A 363 -2.40 -10.79 -23.29
C MET A 363 -2.05 -11.81 -22.21
N ALA A 364 -2.76 -12.96 -22.17
CA ALA A 364 -2.47 -14.02 -21.20
C ALA A 364 -1.05 -14.58 -21.38
N ASP A 365 -0.59 -14.75 -22.61
CA ASP A 365 0.77 -15.21 -22.93
C ASP A 365 1.88 -14.23 -22.44
N LYS A 366 1.53 -12.96 -22.12
CA LYS A 366 2.45 -11.96 -21.54
C LYS A 366 2.52 -11.99 -20.01
N LEU A 367 1.69 -12.77 -19.33
CA LEU A 367 1.68 -12.90 -17.88
C LEU A 367 2.82 -13.78 -17.33
N THR A 368 3.81 -14.12 -18.14
CA THR A 368 4.90 -15.06 -17.81
C THR A 368 5.72 -14.66 -16.59
N ASP A 369 5.75 -13.39 -16.23
CA ASP A 369 6.43 -12.91 -15.02
C ASP A 369 5.67 -13.22 -13.73
N PHE A 370 4.38 -13.51 -13.83
CA PHE A 370 3.50 -13.67 -12.67
C PHE A 370 3.15 -15.14 -12.41
N GLU A 371 3.06 -15.46 -11.14
CA GLU A 371 2.44 -16.66 -10.61
C GLU A 371 1.37 -16.25 -9.58
N ALA A 372 0.45 -17.16 -9.27
CA ALA A 372 -0.57 -16.88 -8.27
C ALA A 372 -0.92 -18.11 -7.45
N GLY A 373 -1.19 -17.86 -6.17
CA GLY A 373 -1.71 -18.82 -5.22
C GLY A 373 -2.67 -18.16 -4.22
N PHE A 374 -3.33 -18.98 -3.41
CA PHE A 374 -4.16 -18.47 -2.32
C PHE A 374 -4.03 -19.38 -1.09
N ALA A 375 -4.30 -18.81 0.08
CA ALA A 375 -4.38 -19.50 1.35
C ALA A 375 -5.79 -19.36 1.94
N THR A 376 -6.26 -20.42 2.59
CA THR A 376 -7.45 -20.39 3.44
C THR A 376 -7.11 -19.78 4.80
N GLU A 377 -8.13 -19.57 5.65
CA GLU A 377 -7.92 -19.16 7.04
C GLU A 377 -7.10 -20.21 7.81
N GLU A 378 -7.41 -21.48 7.62
CA GLU A 378 -6.70 -22.61 8.25
C GLU A 378 -5.23 -22.66 7.78
N ASP A 379 -4.96 -22.54 6.49
CA ASP A 379 -3.59 -22.48 5.95
C ASP A 379 -2.81 -21.31 6.55
N THR A 380 -3.48 -20.17 6.72
CA THR A 380 -2.89 -18.94 7.28
C THR A 380 -2.48 -19.14 8.74
N LEU A 381 -3.40 -19.66 9.57
CA LEU A 381 -3.14 -19.93 11.01
C LEU A 381 -2.04 -20.98 11.16
N ASN A 382 -2.12 -22.10 10.43
CA ASN A 382 -1.11 -23.15 10.46
C ASN A 382 0.27 -22.65 10.06
N THR A 383 0.35 -21.78 9.05
CA THR A 383 1.63 -21.20 8.60
C THR A 383 2.28 -20.30 9.67
N ILE A 384 1.49 -19.49 10.39
CA ILE A 384 2.02 -18.70 11.53
C ILE A 384 2.64 -19.62 12.56
N LYS A 385 1.90 -20.67 12.94
CA LYS A 385 2.37 -21.66 13.93
C LYS A 385 3.64 -22.36 13.47
N GLU A 386 3.65 -22.88 12.25
CA GLU A 386 4.79 -23.62 11.71
C GLU A 386 6.07 -22.77 11.65
N VAL A 387 5.98 -21.53 11.18
CA VAL A 387 7.13 -20.62 11.13
C VAL A 387 7.65 -20.34 12.54
N PHE A 388 6.74 -20.11 13.49
CA PHE A 388 7.11 -19.88 14.88
C PHE A 388 7.77 -21.11 15.52
N ASP A 389 7.15 -22.28 15.39
CA ASP A 389 7.65 -23.53 16.00
C ASP A 389 9.04 -23.89 15.46
N LYS A 390 9.28 -23.67 14.16
CA LYS A 390 10.58 -23.99 13.52
C LYS A 390 11.67 -22.98 13.81
N THR A 391 11.32 -21.69 13.97
CA THR A 391 12.33 -20.61 13.90
C THR A 391 12.23 -19.59 15.06
N GLY A 392 11.16 -19.60 15.84
CA GLY A 392 10.85 -18.57 16.82
C GLY A 392 10.44 -17.22 16.20
N TYR A 393 10.31 -17.13 14.87
CA TYR A 393 9.92 -15.91 14.18
C TYR A 393 8.40 -15.82 14.07
N VAL A 394 7.83 -14.72 14.55
CA VAL A 394 6.39 -14.46 14.48
C VAL A 394 6.09 -13.57 13.29
N ILE A 395 5.17 -14.02 12.43
CA ILE A 395 4.67 -13.29 11.27
C ILE A 395 3.20 -12.90 11.44
N ASP A 396 2.76 -11.83 10.77
CA ASP A 396 1.36 -11.45 10.74
C ASP A 396 0.54 -12.31 9.76
N THR A 397 -0.78 -12.18 9.81
CA THR A 397 -1.71 -12.96 8.99
C THR A 397 -1.52 -12.75 7.49
N HIS A 398 -1.21 -11.52 7.04
CA HIS A 398 -0.98 -11.24 5.61
C HIS A 398 0.35 -11.86 5.14
N THR A 399 1.40 -11.72 5.93
CA THR A 399 2.69 -12.35 5.67
C THR A 399 2.57 -13.87 5.63
N ALA A 400 1.72 -14.45 6.49
CA ALA A 400 1.47 -15.89 6.51
C ALA A 400 0.81 -16.38 5.22
N VAL A 401 -0.18 -15.66 4.68
CA VAL A 401 -0.74 -15.95 3.35
C VAL A 401 0.36 -16.01 2.29
N ALA A 402 1.27 -15.04 2.27
CA ALA A 402 2.36 -15.03 1.30
C ALA A 402 3.38 -16.15 1.54
N ALA A 403 3.70 -16.46 2.79
CA ALA A 403 4.62 -17.55 3.14
C ALA A 403 4.06 -18.91 2.73
N PHE A 404 2.77 -19.17 2.99
CA PHE A 404 2.08 -20.38 2.52
C PHE A 404 2.17 -20.51 1.00
N VAL A 405 1.77 -19.48 0.27
CA VAL A 405 1.78 -19.48 -1.21
C VAL A 405 3.20 -19.66 -1.77
N ALA A 406 4.20 -19.02 -1.14
CA ALA A 406 5.60 -19.18 -1.53
C ALA A 406 6.10 -20.62 -1.33
N ASN A 407 5.73 -21.26 -0.22
CA ASN A 407 6.08 -22.66 0.05
C ASN A 407 5.39 -23.60 -0.94
N GLU A 408 4.10 -23.39 -1.22
CA GLU A 408 3.37 -24.14 -2.24
C GLU A 408 4.00 -23.96 -3.63
N TYR A 409 4.42 -22.74 -3.99
CA TYR A 409 5.13 -22.48 -5.25
C TYR A 409 6.46 -23.24 -5.30
N ARG A 410 7.28 -23.15 -4.24
CA ARG A 410 8.58 -23.83 -4.14
C ARG A 410 8.44 -25.34 -4.28
N ASN A 411 7.43 -25.94 -3.65
CA ASN A 411 7.20 -27.39 -3.70
C ASN A 411 6.74 -27.88 -5.09
N LYS A 412 6.07 -27.04 -5.87
CA LYS A 412 5.54 -27.38 -7.20
C LYS A 412 6.52 -27.10 -8.35
N ASN A 413 7.56 -26.31 -8.09
CA ASN A 413 8.49 -25.86 -9.11
C ASN A 413 9.91 -26.38 -8.85
N THR A 414 10.66 -26.60 -9.92
CA THR A 414 12.08 -27.02 -9.88
C THR A 414 13.04 -25.83 -9.72
N SER A 415 12.52 -24.60 -9.67
CA SER A 415 13.34 -23.42 -9.42
C SER A 415 13.88 -23.43 -8.00
N HIS A 416 15.18 -23.19 -7.88
CA HIS A 416 15.88 -23.07 -6.59
C HIS A 416 16.17 -21.60 -6.25
N ASN A 417 15.47 -20.66 -6.90
CA ASN A 417 15.60 -19.24 -6.58
C ASN A 417 15.22 -18.97 -5.12
N LYS A 418 15.96 -18.08 -4.49
CA LYS A 418 15.52 -17.52 -3.21
C LYS A 418 14.22 -16.76 -3.39
N ILE A 419 13.37 -16.77 -2.35
CA ILE A 419 12.08 -16.09 -2.39
C ILE A 419 12.07 -14.99 -1.32
N LEU A 420 11.82 -13.76 -1.75
CA LEU A 420 11.60 -12.61 -0.90
C LEU A 420 10.11 -12.44 -0.63
N ILE A 421 9.71 -12.47 0.64
CA ILE A 421 8.34 -12.21 1.08
C ILE A 421 8.20 -10.74 1.45
N ALA A 422 7.24 -10.03 0.88
CA ALA A 422 6.87 -8.70 1.35
C ALA A 422 6.08 -8.83 2.67
N SER A 423 6.73 -8.65 3.80
CA SER A 423 6.10 -8.63 5.13
C SER A 423 5.42 -7.30 5.35
N THR A 424 4.09 -7.26 5.18
CA THR A 424 3.34 -6.01 5.01
C THR A 424 2.76 -5.42 6.28
N ALA A 425 2.74 -6.16 7.37
CA ALA A 425 2.25 -5.68 8.66
C ALA A 425 3.00 -6.32 9.84
N SER A 426 3.05 -5.60 10.95
CA SER A 426 3.54 -6.14 12.21
C SER A 426 2.52 -7.13 12.80
N PRO A 427 2.98 -8.24 13.38
CA PRO A 427 2.08 -9.19 14.07
C PRO A 427 1.28 -8.55 15.21
N PHE A 428 1.78 -7.48 15.82
CA PHE A 428 1.06 -6.75 16.88
C PHE A 428 -0.24 -6.11 16.40
N LYS A 429 -0.39 -5.80 15.12
CA LYS A 429 -1.67 -5.27 14.59
C LYS A 429 -2.79 -6.28 14.57
N PHE A 430 -2.46 -7.54 14.60
CA PHE A 430 -3.38 -8.68 14.51
C PHE A 430 -3.13 -9.66 15.65
N ALA A 431 -2.76 -9.13 16.82
CA ALA A 431 -2.31 -9.91 17.98
C ALA A 431 -3.29 -11.03 18.35
N GLY A 432 -4.60 -10.77 18.28
CA GLY A 432 -5.62 -11.79 18.56
C GLY A 432 -5.52 -12.99 17.60
N SER A 433 -5.48 -12.76 16.31
CA SER A 433 -5.38 -13.83 15.30
C SER A 433 -4.04 -14.56 15.37
N VAL A 434 -2.95 -13.83 15.63
CA VAL A 434 -1.62 -14.43 15.80
C VAL A 434 -1.57 -15.33 17.04
N LEU A 435 -2.09 -14.88 18.18
CA LEU A 435 -2.18 -15.70 19.40
C LEU A 435 -3.06 -16.95 19.19
N THR A 436 -4.17 -16.81 18.47
CA THR A 436 -5.01 -17.97 18.09
C THR A 436 -4.20 -18.97 17.26
N ALA A 437 -3.42 -18.51 16.30
CA ALA A 437 -2.55 -19.36 15.50
C ALA A 437 -1.48 -20.08 16.33
N LEU A 438 -0.96 -19.43 17.37
CA LEU A 438 0.01 -20.02 18.30
C LEU A 438 -0.63 -20.96 19.34
N GLU A 439 -1.90 -21.30 19.15
CA GLU A 439 -2.67 -22.19 20.06
C GLU A 439 -2.65 -21.72 21.52
N TYR A 440 -2.73 -20.39 21.72
CA TYR A 440 -2.81 -19.86 23.06
C TYR A 440 -4.21 -20.08 23.65
N ASP A 441 -4.35 -21.05 24.53
CA ASP A 441 -5.64 -21.54 25.10
C ASP A 441 -6.48 -20.49 25.83
N LYS A 442 -5.96 -19.27 26.02
CA LYS A 442 -6.60 -18.23 26.83
C LYS A 442 -6.89 -16.94 26.05
N VAL A 443 -6.83 -16.96 24.71
CA VAL A 443 -7.08 -15.74 23.89
C VAL A 443 -8.45 -15.13 24.20
N GLU A 444 -9.45 -15.97 24.45
CA GLU A 444 -10.82 -15.56 24.78
C GLU A 444 -10.93 -14.89 26.18
N ASN A 445 -9.97 -15.12 27.06
CA ASN A 445 -9.96 -14.54 28.40
C ASN A 445 -9.41 -13.10 28.45
N PHE A 446 -8.79 -12.63 27.36
CA PHE A 446 -8.31 -11.26 27.32
C PHE A 446 -9.46 -10.27 27.15
N THR A 447 -9.53 -9.30 28.06
CA THR A 447 -10.56 -8.27 28.05
C THR A 447 -10.25 -7.09 27.14
N SER A 448 -8.98 -6.94 26.76
CA SER A 448 -8.54 -5.85 25.89
C SER A 448 -7.57 -6.34 24.80
N GLU A 449 -7.51 -5.60 23.71
CA GLU A 449 -6.52 -5.82 22.65
C GLU A 449 -5.08 -5.64 23.15
N TRP A 450 -4.89 -4.74 24.12
CA TRP A 450 -3.58 -4.48 24.74
C TRP A 450 -3.06 -5.66 25.56
N ASP A 451 -3.95 -6.42 26.20
CA ASP A 451 -3.55 -7.66 26.90
C ASP A 451 -3.03 -8.70 25.90
N LYS A 452 -3.66 -8.81 24.73
CA LYS A 452 -3.20 -9.68 23.65
C LYS A 452 -1.84 -9.24 23.14
N ILE A 453 -1.62 -7.94 22.94
CA ILE A 453 -0.34 -7.38 22.51
C ILE A 453 0.75 -7.70 23.53
N ARG A 454 0.52 -7.49 24.82
CA ARG A 454 1.48 -7.81 25.88
C ARG A 454 1.82 -9.30 25.93
N GLU A 455 0.83 -10.16 25.73
CA GLU A 455 1.09 -11.60 25.67
C GLU A 455 1.90 -11.98 24.43
N LEU A 456 1.61 -11.36 23.29
CA LEU A 456 2.40 -11.56 22.08
C LEU A 456 3.84 -11.05 22.23
N GLU A 457 4.07 -9.93 22.92
CA GLU A 457 5.41 -9.46 23.31
C GLU A 457 6.16 -10.55 24.13
N ARG A 458 5.48 -11.12 25.13
CA ARG A 458 6.05 -12.17 25.98
C ARG A 458 6.44 -13.42 25.18
N LEU A 459 5.56 -13.87 24.29
CA LEU A 459 5.77 -15.07 23.48
C LEU A 459 6.83 -14.88 22.39
N SER A 460 6.79 -13.75 21.70
CA SER A 460 7.70 -13.46 20.59
C SER A 460 9.09 -12.96 21.03
N GLY A 461 9.22 -12.52 22.29
CA GLY A 461 10.41 -11.82 22.78
C GLY A 461 10.65 -10.46 22.12
N LYS A 462 9.71 -9.99 21.29
CA LYS A 462 9.76 -8.69 20.60
C LYS A 462 8.91 -7.68 21.37
N LYS A 463 9.35 -6.43 21.42
CA LYS A 463 8.56 -5.34 22.00
C LYS A 463 7.75 -4.62 20.95
N LEU A 464 6.56 -4.19 21.34
CA LEU A 464 5.80 -3.23 20.56
C LEU A 464 6.63 -1.92 20.45
N PRO A 465 6.77 -1.31 19.27
CA PRO A 465 7.43 -0.01 19.14
C PRO A 465 6.80 1.03 20.07
N GLU A 466 7.64 1.85 20.72
CA GLU A 466 7.22 2.79 21.76
C GLU A 466 6.09 3.72 21.29
N ALA A 467 6.24 4.28 20.08
CA ALA A 467 5.22 5.15 19.47
C ALA A 467 3.84 4.46 19.31
N ALA A 468 3.82 3.13 19.14
CA ALA A 468 2.57 2.38 19.08
C ALA A 468 2.03 2.04 20.48
N GLY A 469 2.92 1.84 21.45
CA GLY A 469 2.56 1.60 22.86
C GLY A 469 1.94 2.82 23.55
N GLU A 470 2.42 4.02 23.21
CA GLU A 470 1.85 5.28 23.73
C GLU A 470 0.35 5.47 23.43
N ILE A 471 -0.15 4.81 22.38
CA ILE A 471 -1.54 4.92 21.93
C ILE A 471 -2.51 4.34 22.96
N GLU A 472 -2.10 3.33 23.75
CA GLU A 472 -2.97 2.69 24.76
C GLU A 472 -3.62 3.71 25.68
N ASN A 473 -2.82 4.62 26.22
CA ASN A 473 -3.27 5.61 27.20
C ASN A 473 -3.47 7.00 26.58
N ALA A 474 -3.39 7.12 25.25
CA ALA A 474 -3.54 8.39 24.58
C ALA A 474 -4.97 8.92 24.67
N LYS A 475 -5.08 10.22 24.89
CA LYS A 475 -6.38 10.89 24.95
C LYS A 475 -7.08 10.83 23.60
N VAL A 476 -8.33 10.41 23.57
CA VAL A 476 -9.19 10.50 22.39
C VAL A 476 -9.45 11.98 22.06
N ILE A 477 -8.97 12.41 20.90
CA ILE A 477 -9.06 13.79 20.40
C ILE A 477 -10.25 13.90 19.44
N HIS A 478 -10.38 12.95 18.51
CA HIS A 478 -11.42 12.95 17.49
C HIS A 478 -12.65 12.19 17.97
N LYS A 479 -13.78 12.88 18.12
CA LYS A 479 -15.03 12.33 18.66
C LYS A 479 -16.22 12.50 17.73
N ASP A 480 -15.99 13.04 16.52
CA ASP A 480 -17.07 13.34 15.60
C ASP A 480 -17.68 12.04 15.05
N ILE A 481 -19.01 12.03 15.02
CA ILE A 481 -19.83 10.97 14.44
C ILE A 481 -20.86 11.67 13.57
N CYS A 482 -21.13 11.15 12.38
CA CYS A 482 -22.20 11.67 11.50
C CYS A 482 -22.95 10.55 10.78
N ALA A 483 -24.16 10.84 10.35
CA ALA A 483 -24.86 10.00 9.39
C ALA A 483 -24.22 10.12 7.99
N LYS A 484 -24.45 9.14 7.13
CA LYS A 484 -23.83 9.10 5.79
C LYS A 484 -24.21 10.28 4.90
N ASP A 485 -25.40 10.84 5.05
CA ASP A 485 -25.92 11.99 4.33
C ASP A 485 -25.39 13.33 4.88
N GLU A 486 -24.85 13.36 6.09
CA GLU A 486 -24.25 14.54 6.72
C GLU A 486 -22.77 14.75 6.36
N MET A 487 -22.10 13.75 5.77
CA MET A 487 -20.66 13.78 5.48
C MET A 487 -20.23 15.05 4.74
N LYS A 488 -20.98 15.48 3.71
CA LYS A 488 -20.67 16.68 2.92
C LYS A 488 -20.71 17.96 3.77
N ALA A 489 -21.72 18.12 4.60
CA ALA A 489 -21.88 19.29 5.48
C ALA A 489 -20.72 19.35 6.49
N LEU A 490 -20.36 18.21 7.07
CA LEU A 490 -19.26 18.11 8.02
C LEU A 490 -17.90 18.42 7.37
N VAL A 491 -17.64 17.92 6.16
CA VAL A 491 -16.41 18.26 5.40
C VAL A 491 -16.29 19.77 5.22
N LYS A 492 -17.38 20.42 4.80
CA LYS A 492 -17.40 21.88 4.64
C LYS A 492 -17.12 22.59 5.95
N GLU A 493 -17.74 22.17 7.04
CA GLU A 493 -17.50 22.72 8.38
C GLU A 493 -16.04 22.60 8.83
N LYS A 494 -15.45 21.41 8.64
CA LYS A 494 -14.05 21.14 9.05
C LYS A 494 -13.00 21.91 8.25
N ILE A 495 -13.30 22.23 6.99
CA ILE A 495 -12.36 22.97 6.12
C ILE A 495 -12.45 24.47 6.36
N LEU A 496 -13.65 24.99 6.67
CA LEU A 496 -13.91 26.42 6.72
C LEU A 496 -13.85 27.03 8.13
N LYS A 497 -13.66 26.21 9.16
CA LYS A 497 -13.29 26.63 10.51
C LYS A 497 -11.81 26.97 10.60
#